data_725999843eb76f62426f1cea33ad3c0b
#
_entry.id   725999843eb76f62426f1cea33ad3c0b
#
_cell.length_a   1.000
_cell.length_b   1.000
_cell.length_c   1.000
_cell.angle_alpha   90.00
_cell.angle_beta   90.00
_cell.angle_gamma   90.00
#
_symmetry.space_group_name_H-M   'P 1'
#
loop_
_entity.id
_entity.type
_entity.pdbx_description
1 polymer ?
#
loop_
_entity_poly.entity_id
_entity_poly.type
_entity_poly.pdbx_seq_one_letter_code
_entity_poly.pdbx_strand_id
1 'polypeptide(L)'
;MSDDIPLIDLAPLRDGLDGARQIASALNHALENVGFLIIVNHGVPADLIAQTFEEARRFHDQPLDVKHALRMNEHNNGYMAEGRYNVRTSRVSEKSVQPDANEAFFLKRERPADNPLVLAERRFAGPNIWPTRLPAFREKVIEYCDVVDAMARRLLPALALSLDLEPDYFEQFFAESQYSFRLSHYPPVARKEGLYGIAPHTDMNFMTFLPQSDVPGLQIATEPGKWRDVPYVANSFVVNTGDTLHR
;
A
#
# COMPACT_ATOMS: atom_id res chain seq x y z
N MET A 1 -11.84 5.85 25.52
CA MET A 1 -11.93 5.61 24.06
C MET A 1 -11.38 4.22 23.83
N SER A 2 -12.01 3.42 22.98
CA SER A 2 -11.49 2.08 22.65
C SER A 2 -10.11 2.25 22.02
N ASP A 3 -9.11 1.56 22.58
CA ASP A 3 -7.73 1.61 22.12
C ASP A 3 -7.49 0.75 20.85
N ASP A 4 -8.57 0.20 20.27
CA ASP A 4 -8.50 -0.73 19.14
C ASP A 4 -8.49 0.00 17.80
N ILE A 5 -7.76 -0.58 16.84
CA ILE A 5 -7.78 -0.11 15.45
C ILE A 5 -9.18 -0.36 14.89
N PRO A 6 -9.90 0.67 14.38
CA PRO A 6 -11.26 0.50 13.90
C PRO A 6 -11.33 -0.50 12.73
N LEU A 7 -12.35 -1.39 12.79
CA LEU A 7 -12.68 -2.30 11.70
C LEU A 7 -13.94 -1.79 10.98
N ILE A 8 -13.83 -1.57 9.67
CA ILE A 8 -14.91 -1.06 8.83
C ILE A 8 -15.30 -2.11 7.79
N ASP A 9 -16.59 -2.45 7.76
CA ASP A 9 -17.19 -3.32 6.76
C ASP A 9 -17.52 -2.50 5.50
N LEU A 10 -16.95 -2.87 4.35
CA LEU A 10 -17.21 -2.23 3.07
C LEU A 10 -18.36 -2.85 2.28
N ALA A 11 -19.05 -3.88 2.81
CA ALA A 11 -20.20 -4.47 2.12
C ALA A 11 -21.27 -3.43 1.71
N PRO A 12 -21.58 -2.41 2.52
CA PRO A 12 -22.56 -1.38 2.15
C PRO A 12 -22.22 -0.64 0.85
N LEU A 13 -20.94 -0.53 0.45
CA LEU A 13 -20.58 0.12 -0.82
C LEU A 13 -21.15 -0.54 -2.08
N ARG A 14 -21.73 -1.74 -1.95
CA ARG A 14 -22.46 -2.40 -3.04
C ARG A 14 -23.77 -1.64 -3.39
N ASP A 15 -24.31 -0.90 -2.42
CA ASP A 15 -25.51 -0.08 -2.56
C ASP A 15 -25.19 1.35 -3.06
N GLY A 16 -24.00 1.54 -3.60
CA GLY A 16 -23.55 2.80 -4.19
C GLY A 16 -23.50 3.93 -3.16
N LEU A 17 -24.12 5.07 -3.48
CA LEU A 17 -24.01 6.27 -2.66
C LEU A 17 -24.68 6.14 -1.29
N ASP A 18 -25.74 5.36 -1.16
CA ASP A 18 -26.38 5.13 0.14
C ASP A 18 -25.48 4.31 1.08
N GLY A 19 -24.80 3.32 0.54
CA GLY A 19 -23.78 2.59 1.27
C GLY A 19 -22.58 3.45 1.64
N ALA A 20 -22.16 4.35 0.75
CA ALA A 20 -21.09 5.32 1.05
C ALA A 20 -21.47 6.24 2.22
N ARG A 21 -22.68 6.77 2.25
CA ARG A 21 -23.20 7.57 3.39
C ARG A 21 -23.19 6.78 4.69
N GLN A 22 -23.55 5.49 4.64
CA GLN A 22 -23.60 4.64 5.81
C GLN A 22 -22.25 4.49 6.52
N ILE A 23 -21.15 4.38 5.76
CA ILE A 23 -19.82 4.17 6.33
C ILE A 23 -19.01 5.45 6.54
N ALA A 24 -19.44 6.58 5.97
CA ALA A 24 -18.69 7.85 6.01
C ALA A 24 -18.33 8.31 7.42
N SER A 25 -19.30 8.25 8.36
CA SER A 25 -19.06 8.66 9.76
C SER A 25 -18.03 7.77 10.47
N ALA A 26 -18.08 6.45 10.26
CA ALA A 26 -17.11 5.51 10.82
C ALA A 26 -15.72 5.72 10.21
N LEU A 27 -15.66 6.02 8.91
CA LEU A 27 -14.43 6.32 8.19
C LEU A 27 -13.78 7.62 8.71
N ASN A 28 -14.58 8.69 8.86
CA ASN A 28 -14.11 9.94 9.48
C ASN A 28 -13.55 9.71 10.87
N HIS A 29 -14.31 9.03 11.74
CA HIS A 29 -13.87 8.74 13.10
C HIS A 29 -12.55 7.98 13.15
N ALA A 30 -12.38 6.96 12.31
CA ALA A 30 -11.17 6.16 12.23
C ALA A 30 -9.96 6.98 11.78
N LEU A 31 -10.11 7.76 10.72
CA LEU A 31 -9.02 8.54 10.13
C LEU A 31 -8.63 9.74 10.99
N GLU A 32 -9.59 10.43 11.61
CA GLU A 32 -9.34 11.59 12.44
C GLU A 32 -8.70 11.23 13.80
N ASN A 33 -9.13 10.12 14.43
CA ASN A 33 -8.70 9.78 15.78
C ASN A 33 -7.56 8.77 15.85
N VAL A 34 -7.40 7.90 14.83
CA VAL A 34 -6.39 6.83 14.79
C VAL A 34 -5.43 6.99 13.62
N GLY A 35 -5.91 7.47 12.47
CA GLY A 35 -5.17 7.55 11.21
C GLY A 35 -5.05 6.20 10.48
N PHE A 36 -5.51 5.12 11.10
CA PHE A 36 -5.48 3.75 10.58
C PHE A 36 -6.82 3.05 10.81
N LEU A 37 -7.15 2.15 9.90
CA LEU A 37 -8.32 1.27 10.02
C LEU A 37 -8.06 -0.08 9.34
N ILE A 38 -8.87 -1.08 9.67
CA ILE A 38 -8.91 -2.37 8.98
C ILE A 38 -10.20 -2.43 8.19
N ILE A 39 -10.12 -2.75 6.89
CA ILE A 39 -11.30 -2.94 6.05
C ILE A 39 -11.54 -4.41 5.74
N VAL A 40 -12.80 -4.82 5.81
CA VAL A 40 -13.27 -6.17 5.47
C VAL A 40 -14.40 -6.09 4.43
N ASN A 41 -14.77 -7.23 3.84
CA ASN A 41 -15.79 -7.32 2.79
C ASN A 41 -15.58 -6.37 1.61
N HIS A 42 -14.31 -6.05 1.34
CA HIS A 42 -13.84 -5.09 0.34
C HIS A 42 -14.06 -5.56 -1.11
N GLY A 43 -14.39 -6.83 -1.33
CA GLY A 43 -14.68 -7.39 -2.65
C GLY A 43 -13.47 -7.79 -3.49
N VAL A 44 -12.25 -7.65 -2.98
CA VAL A 44 -11.06 -8.26 -3.60
C VAL A 44 -11.06 -9.75 -3.28
N PRO A 45 -10.98 -10.66 -4.28
CA PRO A 45 -11.02 -12.10 -4.03
C PRO A 45 -9.85 -12.57 -3.17
N ALA A 46 -10.14 -13.41 -2.17
CA ALA A 46 -9.12 -13.92 -1.26
C ALA A 46 -8.06 -14.78 -1.97
N ASP A 47 -8.45 -15.53 -2.98
CA ASP A 47 -7.55 -16.33 -3.80
C ASP A 47 -6.62 -15.46 -4.66
N LEU A 48 -7.08 -14.31 -5.14
CA LEU A 48 -6.23 -13.35 -5.85
C LEU A 48 -5.18 -12.73 -4.91
N ILE A 49 -5.56 -12.40 -3.68
CA ILE A 49 -4.61 -11.96 -2.65
C ILE A 49 -3.57 -13.05 -2.39
N ALA A 50 -4.00 -14.29 -2.16
CA ALA A 50 -3.11 -15.42 -1.91
C ALA A 50 -2.16 -15.70 -3.09
N GLN A 51 -2.65 -15.65 -4.32
CA GLN A 51 -1.83 -15.80 -5.53
C GLN A 51 -0.79 -14.67 -5.64
N THR A 52 -1.13 -13.46 -5.25
CA THR A 52 -0.19 -12.32 -5.29
C THR A 52 0.92 -12.48 -4.24
N PHE A 53 0.61 -12.97 -3.04
CA PHE A 53 1.63 -13.33 -2.06
C PHE A 53 2.54 -14.45 -2.56
N GLU A 54 1.98 -15.46 -3.25
CA GLU A 54 2.78 -16.53 -3.84
C GLU A 54 3.71 -16.02 -4.95
N GLU A 55 3.26 -15.10 -5.81
CA GLU A 55 4.13 -14.47 -6.80
C GLU A 55 5.23 -13.62 -6.15
N ALA A 56 4.91 -12.92 -5.03
CA ALA A 56 5.92 -12.21 -4.25
C ALA A 56 6.98 -13.18 -3.70
N ARG A 57 6.56 -14.30 -3.11
CA ARG A 57 7.47 -15.34 -2.62
C ARG A 57 8.34 -15.89 -3.75
N ARG A 58 7.75 -16.29 -4.88
CA ARG A 58 8.47 -16.79 -6.04
C ARG A 58 9.50 -15.80 -6.58
N PHE A 59 9.20 -14.51 -6.52
CA PHE A 59 10.14 -13.47 -6.92
C PHE A 59 11.31 -13.38 -5.94
N HIS A 60 11.04 -13.31 -4.64
CA HIS A 60 12.06 -13.12 -3.63
C HIS A 60 12.93 -14.37 -3.40
N ASP A 61 12.41 -15.55 -3.69
CA ASP A 61 13.15 -16.84 -3.66
C ASP A 61 14.17 -16.98 -4.81
N GLN A 62 14.16 -16.08 -5.80
CA GLN A 62 15.12 -16.14 -6.90
C GLN A 62 16.55 -15.84 -6.43
N PRO A 63 17.59 -16.40 -7.10
CA PRO A 63 18.97 -16.04 -6.85
C PRO A 63 19.21 -14.54 -6.89
N LEU A 64 20.12 -14.06 -6.07
CA LEU A 64 20.37 -12.62 -5.89
C LEU A 64 20.84 -11.93 -7.18
N ASP A 65 21.64 -12.62 -8.01
CA ASP A 65 22.08 -12.12 -9.31
C ASP A 65 20.91 -11.89 -10.27
N VAL A 66 19.89 -12.76 -10.24
CA VAL A 66 18.66 -12.63 -11.03
C VAL A 66 17.84 -11.43 -10.57
N LYS A 67 17.68 -11.27 -9.25
CA LYS A 67 17.01 -10.09 -8.68
C LYS A 67 17.77 -8.81 -8.99
N HIS A 68 19.10 -8.82 -8.91
CA HIS A 68 19.94 -7.68 -9.22
C HIS A 68 19.92 -7.24 -10.69
N ALA A 69 19.63 -8.16 -11.61
CA ALA A 69 19.42 -7.81 -13.01
C ALA A 69 18.16 -6.94 -13.22
N LEU A 70 17.25 -6.93 -12.25
CA LEU A 70 16.00 -6.16 -12.26
C LEU A 70 16.06 -4.96 -11.29
N ARG A 71 17.25 -4.41 -11.05
CA ARG A 71 17.43 -3.25 -10.14
C ARG A 71 16.50 -2.11 -10.49
N MET A 72 16.07 -1.41 -9.44
CA MET A 72 15.24 -0.22 -9.54
C MET A 72 15.87 0.81 -10.50
N ASN A 73 15.05 1.26 -11.45
CA ASN A 73 15.41 2.27 -12.44
C ASN A 73 15.09 3.70 -11.94
N GLU A 74 15.33 4.69 -12.78
CA GLU A 74 15.07 6.11 -12.54
C GLU A 74 13.58 6.42 -12.30
N HIS A 75 12.67 5.56 -12.74
CA HIS A 75 11.23 5.68 -12.50
C HIS A 75 10.78 5.05 -11.17
N ASN A 76 11.73 4.56 -10.36
CA ASN A 76 11.48 3.80 -9.14
C ASN A 76 10.65 2.51 -9.37
N ASN A 77 10.90 1.83 -10.49
CA ASN A 77 10.37 0.50 -10.81
C ASN A 77 11.49 -0.53 -10.73
N GLY A 78 11.19 -1.71 -10.22
CA GLY A 78 12.13 -2.82 -10.12
C GLY A 78 12.55 -3.16 -8.70
N TYR A 79 13.63 -3.92 -8.59
CA TYR A 79 14.10 -4.51 -7.35
C TYR A 79 14.95 -3.56 -6.50
N MET A 80 14.56 -3.41 -5.26
CA MET A 80 15.30 -2.75 -4.19
C MET A 80 15.89 -3.82 -3.25
N ALA A 81 17.22 -3.88 -3.21
CA ALA A 81 17.93 -4.84 -2.37
C ALA A 81 17.87 -4.44 -0.88
N GLU A 82 18.00 -5.44 0.00
CA GLU A 82 18.15 -5.26 1.43
C GLU A 82 19.25 -4.26 1.79
N GLY A 83 19.03 -3.49 2.84
CA GLY A 83 20.01 -2.52 3.35
C GLY A 83 20.24 -1.30 2.47
N ARG A 84 19.48 -1.12 1.40
CA ARG A 84 19.60 0.03 0.50
C ARG A 84 18.61 1.15 0.79
N TYR A 85 17.56 0.86 1.53
CA TYR A 85 16.55 1.86 1.84
C TYR A 85 16.76 2.42 3.24
N ASN A 86 16.68 3.74 3.34
CA ASN A 86 16.60 4.46 4.61
C ASN A 86 15.51 5.51 4.44
N VAL A 87 14.48 5.46 5.26
CA VAL A 87 13.40 6.45 5.20
C VAL A 87 13.95 7.81 5.62
N ARG A 88 14.17 8.71 4.65
CA ARG A 88 14.78 10.04 4.90
C ARG A 88 13.77 11.17 5.02
N THR A 89 12.54 10.97 4.54
CA THR A 89 11.54 12.04 4.35
C THR A 89 10.32 11.90 5.24
N SER A 90 10.40 11.08 6.27
CA SER A 90 9.32 10.90 7.23
C SER A 90 9.18 12.09 8.18
N ARG A 91 7.94 12.39 8.58
CA ARG A 91 7.63 13.36 9.67
C ARG A 91 7.97 12.82 11.05
N VAL A 92 8.27 11.52 11.17
CA VAL A 92 8.68 10.91 12.43
C VAL A 92 10.06 11.43 12.83
N SER A 93 10.19 11.87 14.08
CA SER A 93 11.43 12.45 14.61
C SER A 93 12.53 11.41 14.85
N GLU A 94 12.17 10.15 15.05
CA GLU A 94 13.10 9.05 15.30
C GLU A 94 13.61 8.50 13.97
N LYS A 95 14.83 8.88 13.61
CA LYS A 95 15.49 8.35 12.42
C LYS A 95 16.22 7.06 12.76
N SER A 96 15.97 6.00 12.00
CA SER A 96 16.80 4.81 12.07
C SER A 96 18.23 5.13 11.67
N VAL A 97 19.17 4.65 12.48
CA VAL A 97 20.63 4.78 12.24
C VAL A 97 21.09 3.69 11.28
N GLN A 98 20.33 2.60 11.16
CA GLN A 98 20.65 1.44 10.34
C GLN A 98 19.70 1.38 9.13
N PRO A 99 20.15 0.84 7.99
CA PRO A 99 19.29 0.55 6.86
C PRO A 99 18.21 -0.47 7.24
N ASP A 100 17.04 -0.39 6.59
CA ASP A 100 15.93 -1.30 6.79
C ASP A 100 16.27 -2.73 6.36
N ALA A 101 15.87 -3.71 7.17
CA ALA A 101 16.06 -5.13 6.90
C ALA A 101 14.91 -5.68 6.05
N ASN A 102 14.71 -5.11 4.87
CA ASN A 102 13.76 -5.62 3.88
C ASN A 102 14.31 -5.46 2.47
N GLU A 103 13.76 -6.24 1.59
CA GLU A 103 13.90 -6.09 0.15
C GLU A 103 12.51 -5.94 -0.47
N ALA A 104 12.41 -5.32 -1.63
CA ALA A 104 11.12 -5.11 -2.27
C ALA A 104 11.23 -5.04 -3.79
N PHE A 105 10.12 -5.40 -4.46
CA PHE A 105 9.95 -5.16 -5.88
C PHE A 105 8.84 -4.15 -6.10
N PHE A 106 9.15 -3.09 -6.86
CA PHE A 106 8.26 -1.95 -7.08
C PHE A 106 7.72 -1.92 -8.49
N LEU A 107 6.43 -1.64 -8.58
CA LEU A 107 5.69 -1.46 -9.83
C LEU A 107 4.84 -0.19 -9.75
N LYS A 108 4.54 0.35 -10.91
CA LYS A 108 3.62 1.46 -11.07
C LYS A 108 2.50 1.07 -12.03
N ARG A 109 1.46 1.91 -12.11
CA ARG A 109 0.44 1.75 -13.15
C ARG A 109 1.10 1.64 -14.52
N GLU A 110 0.78 0.56 -15.25
CA GLU A 110 1.22 0.45 -16.65
C GLU A 110 0.45 1.43 -17.52
N ARG A 111 1.18 2.05 -18.43
CA ARG A 111 0.64 2.97 -19.43
C ARG A 111 1.18 2.63 -20.80
N PRO A 112 0.40 2.79 -21.86
CA PRO A 112 0.91 2.67 -23.22
C PRO A 112 1.95 3.79 -23.50
N ALA A 113 2.87 3.51 -24.42
CA ALA A 113 3.98 4.40 -24.73
C ALA A 113 3.56 5.79 -25.26
N ASP A 114 2.37 5.88 -25.84
CA ASP A 114 1.75 7.10 -26.34
C ASP A 114 0.92 7.87 -25.31
N ASN A 115 0.87 7.39 -24.06
CA ASN A 115 0.16 8.09 -22.99
C ASN A 115 0.82 9.47 -22.72
N PRO A 116 0.05 10.55 -22.59
CA PRO A 116 0.59 11.90 -22.39
C PRO A 116 1.54 12.03 -21.19
N LEU A 117 1.33 11.28 -20.10
CA LEU A 117 2.20 11.32 -18.93
C LEU A 117 3.54 10.63 -19.20
N VAL A 118 3.55 9.58 -20.03
CA VAL A 118 4.77 8.89 -20.47
C VAL A 118 5.55 9.78 -21.41
N LEU A 119 4.89 10.37 -22.41
CA LEU A 119 5.51 11.29 -23.37
C LEU A 119 6.08 12.56 -22.70
N ALA A 120 5.44 13.01 -21.62
CA ALA A 120 5.89 14.14 -20.82
C ALA A 120 6.94 13.74 -19.76
N GLU A 121 7.44 12.50 -19.79
CA GLU A 121 8.42 11.96 -18.83
C GLU A 121 8.06 12.24 -17.36
N ARG A 122 6.76 12.19 -17.05
CA ARG A 122 6.29 12.45 -15.70
C ARG A 122 6.86 11.39 -14.75
N ARG A 123 7.30 11.86 -13.58
CA ARG A 123 7.81 10.98 -12.51
C ARG A 123 6.79 9.87 -12.22
N PHE A 124 7.27 8.63 -12.14
CA PHE A 124 6.48 7.42 -11.91
C PHE A 124 5.58 6.97 -13.07
N ALA A 125 5.63 7.60 -14.25
CA ALA A 125 4.91 7.18 -15.44
C ALA A 125 5.72 6.26 -16.38
N GLY A 126 7.00 6.03 -16.08
CA GLY A 126 7.87 5.18 -16.90
C GLY A 126 7.52 3.69 -16.83
N PRO A 127 8.06 2.89 -17.76
CA PRO A 127 7.73 1.48 -17.89
C PRO A 127 8.17 0.67 -16.68
N ASN A 128 7.39 -0.37 -16.36
CA ASN A 128 7.78 -1.37 -15.40
C ASN A 128 8.88 -2.28 -15.95
N ILE A 129 9.66 -2.87 -15.05
CA ILE A 129 10.60 -3.94 -15.35
C ILE A 129 9.94 -5.26 -14.90
N TRP A 130 10.00 -6.29 -15.73
CA TRP A 130 9.31 -7.54 -15.44
C TRP A 130 10.28 -8.73 -15.36
N PRO A 131 10.11 -9.66 -14.39
CA PRO A 131 10.93 -10.84 -14.26
C PRO A 131 10.61 -11.85 -15.35
N THR A 132 11.46 -11.98 -16.35
CA THR A 132 11.26 -12.87 -17.49
C THR A 132 11.29 -14.36 -17.13
N ARG A 133 11.86 -14.72 -15.98
CA ARG A 133 11.93 -16.11 -15.49
C ARG A 133 10.68 -16.55 -14.72
N LEU A 134 9.72 -15.66 -14.51
CA LEU A 134 8.47 -15.95 -13.82
C LEU A 134 7.30 -15.77 -14.78
N PRO A 135 6.92 -16.80 -15.55
CA PRO A 135 5.75 -16.75 -16.40
C PRO A 135 4.49 -16.46 -15.57
N ALA A 136 3.56 -15.70 -16.11
CA ALA A 136 2.32 -15.23 -15.50
C ALA A 136 2.48 -14.25 -14.31
N PHE A 137 3.69 -13.95 -13.83
CA PHE A 137 3.91 -12.97 -12.76
C PHE A 137 3.29 -11.61 -13.10
N ARG A 138 3.60 -11.07 -14.30
CA ARG A 138 3.07 -9.79 -14.74
C ARG A 138 1.55 -9.77 -14.77
N GLU A 139 0.94 -10.77 -15.39
CA GLU A 139 -0.51 -10.87 -15.56
C GLU A 139 -1.24 -10.88 -14.22
N LYS A 140 -0.80 -11.74 -13.29
CA LYS A 140 -1.40 -11.86 -11.96
C LYS A 140 -1.24 -10.62 -11.11
N VAL A 141 -0.06 -10.00 -11.14
CA VAL A 141 0.21 -8.78 -10.39
C VAL A 141 -0.59 -7.60 -10.93
N ILE A 142 -0.71 -7.46 -12.25
CA ILE A 142 -1.55 -6.42 -12.85
C ILE A 142 -3.02 -6.65 -12.52
N GLU A 143 -3.53 -7.88 -12.67
CA GLU A 143 -4.90 -8.22 -12.29
C GLU A 143 -5.20 -7.82 -10.84
N TYR A 144 -4.30 -8.16 -9.92
CA TYR A 144 -4.43 -7.73 -8.52
C TYR A 144 -4.47 -6.21 -8.37
N CYS A 145 -3.55 -5.49 -9.00
CA CYS A 145 -3.49 -4.04 -8.94
C CYS A 145 -4.77 -3.40 -9.49
N ASP A 146 -5.33 -3.91 -10.59
CA ASP A 146 -6.56 -3.39 -11.19
C ASP A 146 -7.77 -3.63 -10.29
N VAL A 147 -7.87 -4.79 -9.66
CA VAL A 147 -8.96 -5.11 -8.71
C VAL A 147 -8.85 -4.24 -7.45
N VAL A 148 -7.66 -4.02 -6.91
CA VAL A 148 -7.46 -3.14 -5.75
C VAL A 148 -7.70 -1.67 -6.11
N ASP A 149 -7.28 -1.20 -7.28
CA ASP A 149 -7.58 0.15 -7.77
C ASP A 149 -9.10 0.36 -7.90
N ALA A 150 -9.81 -0.60 -8.46
CA ALA A 150 -11.27 -0.55 -8.57
C ALA A 150 -11.94 -0.53 -7.17
N MET A 151 -11.44 -1.30 -6.22
CA MET A 151 -11.91 -1.28 -4.83
C MET A 151 -11.64 0.09 -4.19
N ALA A 152 -10.44 0.64 -4.34
CA ALA A 152 -10.07 1.94 -3.79
C ALA A 152 -10.95 3.07 -4.35
N ARG A 153 -11.25 3.04 -5.66
CA ARG A 153 -12.15 4.03 -6.28
C ARG A 153 -13.57 3.97 -5.73
N ARG A 154 -14.10 2.78 -5.41
CA ARG A 154 -15.42 2.66 -4.76
C ARG A 154 -15.47 3.28 -3.36
N LEU A 155 -14.31 3.43 -2.71
CA LEU A 155 -14.23 4.07 -1.39
C LEU A 155 -14.22 5.61 -1.49
N LEU A 156 -13.86 6.20 -2.63
CA LEU A 156 -13.73 7.66 -2.79
C LEU A 156 -14.98 8.45 -2.43
N PRO A 157 -16.22 8.05 -2.80
CA PRO A 157 -17.43 8.76 -2.37
C PRO A 157 -17.61 8.78 -0.85
N ALA A 158 -17.35 7.66 -0.17
CA ALA A 158 -17.44 7.61 1.29
C ALA A 158 -16.36 8.47 1.96
N LEU A 159 -15.16 8.51 1.39
CA LEU A 159 -14.09 9.39 1.85
C LEU A 159 -14.44 10.88 1.62
N ALA A 160 -15.02 11.25 0.48
CA ALA A 160 -15.48 12.61 0.24
C ALA A 160 -16.54 13.04 1.28
N LEU A 161 -17.55 12.20 1.49
CA LEU A 161 -18.61 12.43 2.47
C LEU A 161 -18.07 12.50 3.90
N SER A 162 -17.02 11.73 4.24
CA SER A 162 -16.39 11.77 5.56
C SER A 162 -15.67 13.10 5.84
N LEU A 163 -15.42 13.89 4.79
CA LEU A 163 -14.79 15.23 4.85
C LEU A 163 -15.79 16.36 4.54
N ASP A 164 -17.09 16.09 4.59
CA ASP A 164 -18.16 17.04 4.24
C ASP A 164 -18.04 17.59 2.82
N LEU A 165 -17.52 16.79 1.87
CA LEU A 165 -17.39 17.12 0.46
C LEU A 165 -18.48 16.43 -0.38
N GLU A 166 -18.70 16.92 -1.62
CA GLU A 166 -19.57 16.25 -2.57
C GLU A 166 -19.03 14.85 -2.91
N PRO A 167 -19.89 13.84 -3.10
CA PRO A 167 -19.46 12.45 -3.28
C PRO A 167 -18.50 12.21 -4.44
N ASP A 168 -18.57 13.02 -5.49
CA ASP A 168 -17.76 12.94 -6.70
C ASP A 168 -16.48 13.81 -6.64
N TYR A 169 -16.26 14.50 -5.53
CA TYR A 169 -15.16 15.47 -5.38
C TYR A 169 -13.80 14.89 -5.80
N PHE A 170 -13.51 13.65 -5.44
CA PHE A 170 -12.22 13.01 -5.73
C PHE A 170 -12.14 12.38 -7.12
N GLU A 171 -13.25 12.20 -7.85
CA GLU A 171 -13.25 11.49 -9.15
C GLU A 171 -12.30 12.13 -10.15
N GLN A 172 -12.27 13.46 -10.24
CA GLN A 172 -11.41 14.20 -11.16
C GLN A 172 -9.90 13.95 -10.92
N PHE A 173 -9.49 13.67 -9.69
CA PHE A 173 -8.09 13.44 -9.32
C PHE A 173 -7.66 11.99 -9.53
N PHE A 174 -8.62 11.07 -9.60
CA PHE A 174 -8.39 9.64 -9.73
C PHE A 174 -8.96 9.04 -11.02
N ALA A 175 -9.34 9.87 -11.99
CA ALA A 175 -9.76 9.40 -13.31
C ALA A 175 -8.72 8.47 -13.95
N GLU A 176 -7.45 8.82 -13.83
CA GLU A 176 -6.30 7.95 -14.10
C GLU A 176 -5.39 7.93 -12.87
N SER A 177 -5.75 7.13 -11.86
CA SER A 177 -5.02 7.06 -10.60
C SER A 177 -3.56 6.67 -10.80
N GLN A 178 -2.66 7.31 -10.08
CA GLN A 178 -1.28 6.86 -9.97
C GLN A 178 -1.14 6.00 -8.72
N TYR A 179 -0.83 4.73 -8.90
CA TYR A 179 -0.46 3.86 -7.77
C TYR A 179 1.01 3.44 -7.84
N SER A 180 1.54 3.13 -6.67
CA SER A 180 2.80 2.41 -6.50
C SER A 180 2.48 1.10 -5.78
N PHE A 181 2.78 -0.01 -6.41
CA PHE A 181 2.64 -1.33 -5.81
C PHE A 181 4.00 -1.84 -5.35
N ARG A 182 4.06 -2.41 -4.14
CA ARG A 182 5.28 -2.89 -3.52
C ARG A 182 5.08 -4.31 -3.02
N LEU A 183 5.85 -5.25 -3.55
CA LEU A 183 5.99 -6.60 -3.04
C LEU A 183 7.17 -6.62 -2.06
N SER A 184 6.88 -6.58 -0.76
CA SER A 184 7.89 -6.52 0.29
C SER A 184 8.20 -7.90 0.84
N HIS A 185 9.48 -8.16 1.08
CA HIS A 185 9.95 -9.32 1.80
C HIS A 185 10.80 -8.87 3.00
N TYR A 186 10.47 -9.41 4.15
CA TYR A 186 11.18 -9.19 5.41
C TYR A 186 11.87 -10.50 5.79
N PRO A 187 13.15 -10.67 5.45
CA PRO A 187 13.88 -11.90 5.76
C PRO A 187 14.04 -12.05 7.29
N PRO A 188 14.17 -13.29 7.79
CA PRO A 188 14.48 -13.50 9.20
C PRO A 188 15.86 -12.94 9.51
N VAL A 189 15.91 -11.99 10.44
CA VAL A 189 17.16 -11.36 10.90
C VAL A 189 17.31 -11.49 12.41
N ALA A 190 18.55 -11.56 12.88
CA ALA A 190 18.81 -11.53 14.31
C ALA A 190 18.36 -10.19 14.89
N ARG A 191 17.68 -10.25 16.04
CA ARG A 191 17.25 -9.04 16.75
C ARG A 191 18.47 -8.19 17.11
N LYS A 192 18.43 -6.92 16.68
CA LYS A 192 19.45 -5.91 16.98
C LYS A 192 18.78 -4.60 17.28
N GLU A 193 19.27 -3.86 18.27
CA GLU A 193 18.75 -2.56 18.61
C GLU A 193 18.86 -1.59 17.41
N GLY A 194 17.79 -0.87 17.14
CA GLY A 194 17.71 0.09 16.02
C GLY A 194 17.65 -0.53 14.64
N LEU A 195 17.54 -1.87 14.52
CA LEU A 195 17.28 -2.56 13.28
C LEU A 195 15.78 -2.85 13.15
N TYR A 196 15.18 -2.34 12.08
CA TYR A 196 13.77 -2.53 11.76
C TYR A 196 13.63 -3.27 10.43
N GLY A 197 12.54 -3.99 10.25
CA GLY A 197 12.14 -4.47 8.93
C GLY A 197 11.91 -3.28 7.99
N ILE A 198 11.14 -2.29 8.45
CA ILE A 198 11.05 -0.94 7.90
C ILE A 198 11.02 0.03 9.09
N ALA A 199 11.82 1.09 9.03
CA ALA A 199 11.90 2.09 10.09
C ALA A 199 10.58 2.88 10.22
N PRO A 200 10.31 3.46 11.40
CA PRO A 200 9.18 4.36 11.59
C PRO A 200 9.10 5.42 10.48
N HIS A 201 7.93 5.55 9.87
CA HIS A 201 7.71 6.51 8.78
C HIS A 201 6.24 6.89 8.64
N THR A 202 6.00 7.96 7.90
CA THR A 202 4.70 8.32 7.34
C THR A 202 4.71 8.08 5.84
N ASP A 203 3.57 7.70 5.28
CA ASP A 203 3.41 7.57 3.83
C ASP A 203 3.21 8.94 3.18
N MET A 204 3.85 9.19 2.04
CA MET A 204 3.74 10.47 1.32
C MET A 204 2.55 10.51 0.34
N ASN A 205 1.85 9.41 0.17
CA ASN A 205 0.75 9.24 -0.78
C ASN A 205 -0.58 9.80 -0.26
N PHE A 206 -1.67 9.53 -0.99
CA PHE A 206 -3.02 9.85 -0.59
C PHE A 206 -3.56 8.80 0.39
N MET A 207 -3.43 7.51 0.04
CA MET A 207 -3.92 6.39 0.85
C MET A 207 -3.11 5.13 0.56
N THR A 208 -2.86 4.33 1.58
CA THR A 208 -2.21 3.01 1.47
C THR A 208 -3.21 1.91 1.78
N PHE A 209 -3.19 0.85 0.99
CA PHE A 209 -3.93 -0.40 1.22
C PHE A 209 -2.93 -1.54 1.39
N LEU A 210 -2.82 -2.06 2.59
CA LEU A 210 -1.83 -3.07 2.97
C LEU A 210 -2.50 -4.39 3.35
N PRO A 211 -2.50 -5.42 2.47
CA PRO A 211 -2.85 -6.77 2.90
C PRO A 211 -1.71 -7.33 3.77
N GLN A 212 -2.05 -7.87 4.93
CA GLN A 212 -1.06 -8.46 5.83
C GLN A 212 -0.85 -9.94 5.50
N SER A 213 0.40 -10.43 5.68
CA SER A 213 0.63 -11.85 5.90
C SER A 213 0.20 -12.24 7.33
N ASP A 214 0.12 -13.54 7.61
CA ASP A 214 -0.18 -14.08 8.93
C ASP A 214 0.99 -13.97 9.92
N VAL A 215 2.13 -13.44 9.48
CA VAL A 215 3.30 -13.18 10.33
C VAL A 215 3.15 -11.82 11.00
N PRO A 216 3.12 -11.76 12.35
CA PRO A 216 2.98 -10.49 13.06
C PRO A 216 4.23 -9.61 12.92
N GLY A 217 4.08 -8.30 13.15
CA GLY A 217 5.21 -7.36 13.14
C GLY A 217 4.85 -5.95 12.66
N LEU A 218 3.65 -5.76 12.12
CA LEU A 218 3.18 -4.41 11.79
C LEU A 218 2.78 -3.68 13.06
N GLN A 219 3.39 -2.51 13.29
CA GLN A 219 3.06 -1.61 14.39
C GLN A 219 2.71 -0.22 13.86
N ILE A 220 1.78 0.43 14.51
CA ILE A 220 1.41 1.82 14.25
C ILE A 220 1.67 2.69 15.47
N ALA A 221 2.06 3.94 15.25
CA ALA A 221 2.16 4.93 16.32
C ALA A 221 0.86 5.73 16.38
N THR A 222 0.11 5.61 17.47
CA THR A 222 -1.11 6.40 17.71
C THR A 222 -0.83 7.71 18.46
N GLU A 223 0.28 7.74 19.18
CA GLU A 223 0.85 8.91 19.87
C GLU A 223 2.38 8.84 19.79
N PRO A 224 3.10 9.95 19.93
CA PRO A 224 4.56 9.93 19.95
C PRO A 224 5.11 8.93 20.98
N GLY A 225 5.92 7.98 20.52
CA GLY A 225 6.54 6.94 21.34
C GLY A 225 5.63 5.79 21.79
N LYS A 226 4.34 5.79 21.43
CA LYS A 226 3.41 4.71 21.74
C LYS A 226 3.11 3.89 20.50
N TRP A 227 3.70 2.72 20.42
CA TRP A 227 3.50 1.76 19.33
C TRP A 227 2.48 0.70 19.71
N ARG A 228 1.67 0.31 18.76
CA ARG A 228 0.66 -0.75 18.88
C ARG A 228 0.80 -1.75 17.78
N ASP A 229 0.68 -3.02 18.13
CA ASP A 229 0.58 -4.10 17.16
C ASP A 229 -0.75 -4.01 16.41
N VAL A 230 -0.68 -4.17 15.09
CA VAL A 230 -1.87 -4.28 14.25
C VAL A 230 -2.30 -5.75 14.23
N PRO A 231 -3.52 -6.08 14.66
CA PRO A 231 -3.99 -7.46 14.64
C PRO A 231 -4.10 -7.97 13.20
N TYR A 232 -3.72 -9.22 12.98
CA TYR A 232 -3.99 -9.88 11.72
C TYR A 232 -5.48 -10.24 11.61
N VAL A 233 -6.12 -9.78 10.55
CA VAL A 233 -7.48 -10.15 10.18
C VAL A 233 -7.44 -10.78 8.80
N ALA A 234 -7.86 -12.03 8.69
CA ALA A 234 -7.85 -12.74 7.41
C ALA A 234 -8.70 -12.02 6.36
N ASN A 235 -8.23 -11.96 5.13
CA ASN A 235 -8.90 -11.32 4.01
C ASN A 235 -9.32 -9.86 4.33
N SER A 236 -8.39 -9.08 4.83
CA SER A 236 -8.57 -7.65 5.12
C SER A 236 -7.41 -6.83 4.56
N PHE A 237 -7.60 -5.52 4.53
CA PHE A 237 -6.51 -4.56 4.34
C PHE A 237 -6.41 -3.67 5.57
N VAL A 238 -5.18 -3.41 6.00
CA VAL A 238 -4.89 -2.24 6.83
C VAL A 238 -4.82 -1.03 5.90
N VAL A 239 -5.53 0.03 6.28
CA VAL A 239 -5.61 1.25 5.48
C VAL A 239 -5.17 2.43 6.33
N ASN A 240 -4.36 3.29 5.75
CA ASN A 240 -3.99 4.58 6.32
C ASN A 240 -4.01 5.67 5.27
N THR A 241 -4.23 6.90 5.72
CA THR A 241 -3.98 8.09 4.90
C THR A 241 -2.51 8.46 4.94
N GLY A 242 -2.03 8.96 3.82
CA GLY A 242 -0.69 9.53 3.75
C GLY A 242 -0.66 11.04 3.98
N ASP A 243 0.53 11.62 3.94
CA ASP A 243 0.78 13.04 4.16
C ASP A 243 -0.03 13.97 3.24
N THR A 244 -0.44 13.48 2.06
CA THR A 244 -1.23 14.27 1.10
C THR A 244 -2.65 14.55 1.62
N LEU A 245 -3.24 13.65 2.39
CA LEU A 245 -4.59 13.82 2.96
C LEU A 245 -4.56 14.33 4.40
N HIS A 246 -3.40 14.36 5.04
CA HIS A 246 -3.23 14.78 6.43
C HIS A 246 -3.09 16.31 6.59
N ARG A 247 -3.93 17.10 6.00
CA ARG A 247 -3.88 18.57 6.16
C ARG A 247 -5.06 19.10 6.91
#